data_e21f6642da66582c213475a227a7247c
#
_entry.id   e21f6642da66582c213475a227a7247c
#
_cell.length_a   1.000
_cell.length_b   1.000
_cell.length_c   1.000
_cell.angle_alpha   90.00
_cell.angle_beta   90.00
_cell.angle_gamma   90.00
#
_symmetry.space_group_name_H-M   'P 1'
#
loop_
_entity.id
_entity.type
_entity.pdbx_description
1 polymer ?
#
loop_
_entity_poly.entity_id
_entity_poly.type
_entity_poly.pdbx_seq_one_letter_code
_entity_poly.pdbx_strand_id
1 'polypeptide(L)'
;MTLPTEATDAPYGPWNPGISSQIPGDLRPLATIFRPDNVFTSVDRAEEMHDLTGLEISELVAFRPHRLALHELLVRVTADISVPDGSRIEDLGINFRRITGDILSRYVEPRAGVIVETYDALRRQLSALIEAELAPLFPPPMASSAPPAQQPRAGLFGRFTRRRAKHPVTDAGSNGERRLIAEWEGKAHSSDDEMPRAAYRALARVVSALTVRHGRVWGSRELVASLATDLACNRLGGEAIGRLLEPWVAEAAKIEGYSLLPRQERPVVMNTKGASASGKSTLRPLQKKLAGDIGVDWSQFALISPDIWRKQLLDYGTLGAAYKYGGAFTGDELQIVDEKLDRYMARKALRGDMSHLLIDRFRFDSFASDSNEAGSNLLTRFGHIVYLFFMITPPASLVLRAWKRGQDVGRYKAVDDTLAHSVEAYSGMPDLFFTWVQRTDKRVQFEFLDNSVALGERPRTVAFGTNDTLNVLDVQCMLDVERYRRVNVDARAPESLFTDAKLLAPEHNTGFLRQCVGKFREINFADQATGRIYLHLASGVPAWADAEMLERAIASPDTRAGLLATAPAVFAGGLPAPDRPRYLRDAADYESTHRLGR
;
A
#
# COMPACT_ATOMS: atom_id res chain seq x y z
N MET A 1 30.50 -27.30 17.28
CA MET A 1 29.17 -26.80 17.64
C MET A 1 28.25 -27.17 16.51
N THR A 2 27.50 -28.25 16.69
CA THR A 2 26.66 -28.90 15.66
C THR A 2 25.39 -28.11 15.51
N LEU A 3 25.08 -27.67 14.28
CA LEU A 3 23.83 -27.06 13.87
C LEU A 3 22.66 -28.04 14.07
N PRO A 4 21.49 -27.63 14.51
CA PRO A 4 20.32 -28.50 14.55
C PRO A 4 19.80 -28.70 13.14
N THR A 5 20.06 -29.86 12.58
CA THR A 5 19.39 -30.39 11.38
C THR A 5 18.09 -31.05 11.84
N GLU A 6 17.00 -30.33 11.79
CA GLU A 6 15.66 -30.89 11.63
C GLU A 6 14.92 -30.14 10.53
N ALA A 7 15.36 -30.39 9.29
CA ALA A 7 14.51 -30.16 8.14
C ALA A 7 13.50 -31.33 8.12
N THR A 8 12.24 -31.03 8.40
CA THR A 8 11.14 -31.96 8.15
C THR A 8 11.13 -32.32 6.67
N ASP A 9 11.33 -33.59 6.36
CA ASP A 9 11.38 -34.22 5.02
C ASP A 9 10.02 -34.21 4.31
N ALA A 10 9.15 -33.24 4.56
CA ALA A 10 7.89 -33.09 3.86
C ALA A 10 8.15 -32.44 2.50
N PRO A 11 7.69 -33.06 1.40
CA PRO A 11 7.89 -32.49 0.07
C PRO A 11 7.26 -31.10 -0.02
N TYR A 12 7.94 -30.16 -0.72
CA TYR A 12 7.39 -28.82 -0.94
C TYR A 12 6.04 -28.87 -1.64
N GLY A 13 5.13 -28.01 -1.21
CA GLY A 13 3.78 -27.92 -1.72
C GLY A 13 3.13 -26.57 -1.40
N PRO A 14 1.86 -26.41 -1.76
CA PRO A 14 1.15 -25.14 -1.55
C PRO A 14 1.20 -24.64 -0.11
N TRP A 15 1.05 -25.56 0.87
CA TRP A 15 1.04 -25.25 2.30
C TRP A 15 2.43 -25.34 2.96
N ASN A 16 3.44 -25.74 2.18
CA ASN A 16 4.85 -25.73 2.57
C ASN A 16 5.71 -25.33 1.37
N PRO A 17 5.78 -24.03 1.00
CA PRO A 17 6.57 -23.58 -0.14
C PRO A 17 8.08 -23.63 0.08
N GLY A 18 8.53 -23.99 1.29
CA GLY A 18 9.95 -24.02 1.69
C GLY A 18 10.53 -22.62 1.93
N ILE A 19 9.67 -21.64 2.26
CA ILE A 19 10.05 -20.29 2.71
C ILE A 19 9.11 -19.84 3.83
N SER A 20 9.60 -18.94 4.67
CA SER A 20 8.82 -18.21 5.68
C SER A 20 8.66 -16.73 5.29
N SER A 21 7.72 -16.03 5.93
CA SER A 21 7.55 -14.58 5.78
C SER A 21 8.78 -13.81 6.28
N GLN A 22 9.44 -14.32 7.32
CA GLN A 22 10.68 -13.75 7.82
C GLN A 22 11.85 -14.23 6.96
N ILE A 23 12.64 -13.29 6.47
CA ILE A 23 13.90 -13.59 5.78
C ILE A 23 14.88 -14.15 6.82
N PRO A 24 15.47 -15.35 6.61
CA PRO A 24 16.53 -15.87 7.47
C PRO A 24 17.67 -14.87 7.65
N GLY A 25 18.25 -14.81 8.86
CA GLY A 25 19.25 -13.80 9.20
C GLY A 25 20.46 -13.79 8.26
N ASP A 26 20.93 -14.97 7.85
CA ASP A 26 22.04 -15.15 6.89
C ASP A 26 21.70 -14.68 5.46
N LEU A 27 20.41 -14.59 5.10
CA LEU A 27 19.94 -14.12 3.80
C LEU A 27 19.56 -12.62 3.80
N ARG A 28 19.45 -11.96 4.95
CA ARG A 28 19.08 -10.53 5.04
C ARG A 28 19.98 -9.59 4.22
N PRO A 29 21.32 -9.81 4.14
CA PRO A 29 22.17 -8.97 3.29
C PRO A 29 21.86 -9.05 1.79
N LEU A 30 21.06 -10.04 1.34
CA LEU A 30 20.62 -10.16 -0.04
C LEU A 30 19.41 -9.25 -0.37
N ALA A 31 18.73 -8.73 0.66
CA ALA A 31 17.66 -7.76 0.45
C ALA A 31 18.21 -6.48 -0.17
N THR A 32 17.45 -5.92 -1.12
CA THR A 32 17.93 -4.79 -1.95
C THR A 32 18.26 -3.54 -1.14
N ILE A 33 17.60 -3.36 0.00
CA ILE A 33 17.85 -2.25 0.93
C ILE A 33 19.13 -2.43 1.78
N PHE A 34 19.82 -3.57 1.66
CA PHE A 34 21.06 -3.85 2.39
C PHE A 34 22.25 -4.16 1.49
N ARG A 35 22.04 -4.22 0.18
CA ARG A 35 23.13 -4.46 -0.76
C ARG A 35 24.10 -3.28 -0.79
N PRO A 36 25.41 -3.50 -0.59
CA PRO A 36 26.40 -2.41 -0.58
C PRO A 36 26.42 -1.57 -1.87
N ASP A 37 26.02 -2.16 -3.00
CA ASP A 37 25.91 -1.45 -4.26
C ASP A 37 24.73 -0.46 -4.28
N ASN A 38 23.68 -0.71 -3.49
CA ASN A 38 22.48 0.11 -3.46
C ASN A 38 22.50 1.19 -2.37
N VAL A 39 23.15 0.87 -1.23
CA VAL A 39 23.04 1.67 0.00
C VAL A 39 24.40 1.89 0.66
N PHE A 40 24.47 2.89 1.53
CA PHE A 40 25.62 3.12 2.42
C PHE A 40 25.46 2.40 3.77
N THR A 41 24.25 2.01 4.15
CA THR A 41 23.90 1.46 5.45
C THR A 41 23.98 -0.07 5.43
N SER A 42 24.72 -0.67 6.36
CA SER A 42 24.74 -2.13 6.55
C SER A 42 23.51 -2.62 7.33
N VAL A 43 23.26 -3.94 7.32
CA VAL A 43 22.20 -4.58 8.11
C VAL A 43 22.35 -4.24 9.58
N ASP A 44 23.54 -4.51 10.16
CA ASP A 44 23.84 -4.30 11.58
C ASP A 44 23.59 -2.83 11.99
N ARG A 45 24.02 -1.90 11.13
CA ARG A 45 23.81 -0.47 11.39
C ARG A 45 22.35 -0.07 11.35
N ALA A 46 21.57 -0.60 10.42
CA ALA A 46 20.14 -0.32 10.33
C ALA A 46 19.39 -0.89 11.55
N GLU A 47 19.74 -2.10 11.99
CA GLU A 47 19.15 -2.73 13.18
C GLU A 47 19.51 -1.97 14.46
N GLU A 48 20.79 -1.61 14.64
CA GLU A 48 21.24 -0.80 15.79
C GLU A 48 20.47 0.53 15.86
N MET A 49 20.26 1.18 14.71
CA MET A 49 19.53 2.45 14.66
C MET A 49 18.02 2.26 14.85
N HIS A 50 17.45 1.16 14.39
CA HIS A 50 16.07 0.80 14.69
C HIS A 50 15.86 0.60 16.20
N ASP A 51 16.74 -0.17 16.84
CA ASP A 51 16.69 -0.38 18.30
C ASP A 51 16.84 0.92 19.08
N LEU A 52 17.70 1.82 18.60
CA LEU A 52 17.94 3.10 19.22
C LEU A 52 16.76 4.07 19.04
N THR A 53 16.21 4.18 17.85
CA THR A 53 15.24 5.22 17.51
C THR A 53 13.79 4.74 17.52
N GLY A 54 13.54 3.45 17.22
CA GLY A 54 12.21 2.93 16.91
C GLY A 54 11.68 3.36 15.54
N LEU A 55 12.53 3.96 14.68
CA LEU A 55 12.18 4.23 13.29
C LEU A 55 12.18 2.94 12.48
N GLU A 56 11.35 2.89 11.44
CA GLU A 56 11.33 1.74 10.53
C GLU A 56 12.68 1.59 9.81
N ILE A 57 13.10 0.35 9.57
CA ILE A 57 14.37 0.07 8.90
C ILE A 57 14.46 0.75 7.53
N SER A 58 13.35 0.83 6.79
CA SER A 58 13.25 1.51 5.50
C SER A 58 13.54 3.02 5.58
N GLU A 59 13.29 3.66 6.73
CA GLU A 59 13.63 5.07 6.99
C GLU A 59 15.13 5.26 7.32
N LEU A 60 15.78 4.21 7.83
CA LEU A 60 17.16 4.24 8.34
C LEU A 60 18.23 3.88 7.29
N VAL A 61 17.80 3.43 6.12
CA VAL A 61 18.71 3.06 5.02
C VAL A 61 19.04 4.28 4.18
N ALA A 62 20.32 4.55 3.96
CA ALA A 62 20.80 5.64 3.11
C ALA A 62 21.12 5.11 1.69
N PHE A 63 20.29 5.46 0.70
CA PHE A 63 20.49 5.04 -0.68
C PHE A 63 21.61 5.79 -1.38
N ARG A 64 22.33 5.08 -2.24
CA ARG A 64 23.33 5.68 -3.14
C ARG A 64 22.68 6.50 -4.27
N PRO A 65 23.34 7.52 -4.81
CA PRO A 65 22.78 8.39 -5.86
C PRO A 65 22.28 7.64 -7.09
N HIS A 66 23.01 6.64 -7.58
CA HIS A 66 22.60 5.84 -8.73
C HIS A 66 21.38 4.97 -8.43
N ARG A 67 21.21 4.51 -7.17
CA ARG A 67 20.02 3.75 -6.77
C ARG A 67 18.80 4.66 -6.68
N LEU A 68 18.97 5.88 -6.17
CA LEU A 68 17.92 6.91 -6.21
C LEU A 68 17.54 7.27 -7.65
N ALA A 69 18.50 7.33 -8.57
CA ALA A 69 18.23 7.54 -10.00
C ALA A 69 17.39 6.40 -10.61
N LEU A 70 17.68 5.15 -10.25
CA LEU A 70 16.84 4.02 -10.67
C LEU A 70 15.41 4.16 -10.13
N HIS A 71 15.22 4.49 -8.84
CA HIS A 71 13.88 4.71 -8.27
C HIS A 71 13.11 5.78 -9.05
N GLU A 72 13.75 6.92 -9.29
CA GLU A 72 13.13 8.05 -9.99
C GLU A 72 12.83 7.72 -11.47
N LEU A 73 13.65 6.88 -12.09
CA LEU A 73 13.39 6.38 -13.45
C LEU A 73 12.18 5.44 -13.48
N LEU A 74 12.08 4.50 -12.53
CA LEU A 74 10.93 3.60 -12.41
C LEU A 74 9.62 4.39 -12.27
N VAL A 75 9.65 5.45 -11.45
CA VAL A 75 8.51 6.35 -11.24
C VAL A 75 8.10 7.02 -12.56
N ARG A 76 9.06 7.60 -13.29
CA ARG A 76 8.77 8.35 -14.53
C ARG A 76 8.32 7.44 -15.66
N VAL A 77 8.97 6.29 -15.84
CA VAL A 77 8.53 5.33 -16.86
C VAL A 77 7.10 4.86 -16.57
N THR A 78 6.74 4.66 -15.29
CA THR A 78 5.38 4.28 -14.90
C THR A 78 4.36 5.41 -15.16
N ALA A 79 4.72 6.65 -14.85
CA ALA A 79 3.79 7.77 -14.82
C ALA A 79 3.70 8.54 -16.15
N ASP A 80 4.72 8.46 -17.01
CA ASP A 80 4.85 9.34 -18.16
C ASP A 80 4.95 8.60 -19.50
N ILE A 81 5.28 7.29 -19.49
CA ILE A 81 5.44 6.50 -20.71
C ILE A 81 4.31 5.48 -20.83
N SER A 82 3.73 5.40 -22.03
CA SER A 82 2.80 4.34 -22.39
C SER A 82 3.56 3.04 -22.57
N VAL A 83 3.52 2.17 -21.57
CA VAL A 83 4.20 0.87 -21.61
C VAL A 83 3.27 -0.18 -22.23
N PRO A 84 3.62 -0.81 -23.35
CA PRO A 84 2.78 -1.85 -23.95
C PRO A 84 2.58 -3.04 -23.01
N ASP A 85 1.34 -3.45 -22.80
CA ASP A 85 0.98 -4.57 -21.93
C ASP A 85 1.03 -5.94 -22.63
N GLY A 86 1.13 -5.95 -23.97
CA GLY A 86 1.22 -7.17 -24.76
C GLY A 86 -0.05 -8.04 -24.71
N SER A 87 0.12 -9.32 -25.02
CA SER A 87 -0.97 -10.32 -25.00
C SER A 87 -0.94 -11.22 -23.78
N ARG A 88 0.21 -11.34 -23.11
CA ARG A 88 0.39 -12.15 -21.89
C ARG A 88 0.58 -11.25 -20.67
N ILE A 89 0.29 -11.79 -19.50
CA ILE A 89 0.40 -11.05 -18.22
C ILE A 89 1.84 -10.54 -17.99
N GLU A 90 2.84 -11.32 -18.40
CA GLU A 90 4.27 -11.03 -18.22
C GLU A 90 4.78 -9.94 -19.16
N ASP A 91 4.12 -9.71 -20.30
CA ASP A 91 4.59 -8.80 -21.36
C ASP A 91 4.73 -7.37 -20.85
N LEU A 92 3.83 -6.91 -19.98
CA LEU A 92 3.96 -5.60 -19.35
C LEU A 92 5.30 -5.45 -18.60
N GLY A 93 5.66 -6.43 -17.78
CA GLY A 93 6.91 -6.41 -17.03
C GLY A 93 8.14 -6.53 -17.94
N ILE A 94 8.05 -7.28 -19.02
CA ILE A 94 9.13 -7.42 -20.01
C ILE A 94 9.36 -6.08 -20.73
N ASN A 95 8.30 -5.47 -21.26
CA ASN A 95 8.37 -4.18 -21.94
C ASN A 95 8.82 -3.06 -21.01
N PHE A 96 8.32 -3.04 -19.79
CA PHE A 96 8.74 -2.07 -18.77
C PHE A 96 10.25 -2.15 -18.51
N ARG A 97 10.80 -3.36 -18.30
CA ARG A 97 12.22 -3.55 -18.04
C ARG A 97 13.08 -3.19 -19.26
N ARG A 98 12.61 -3.50 -20.46
CA ARG A 98 13.31 -3.11 -21.69
C ARG A 98 13.40 -1.58 -21.80
N ILE A 99 12.28 -0.87 -21.68
CA ILE A 99 12.24 0.59 -21.76
C ILE A 99 13.10 1.21 -20.66
N THR A 100 12.96 0.75 -19.41
CA THR A 100 13.74 1.25 -18.27
C THR A 100 15.23 0.97 -18.47
N GLY A 101 15.60 -0.22 -18.92
CA GLY A 101 16.99 -0.61 -19.20
C GLY A 101 17.63 0.22 -20.32
N ASP A 102 16.91 0.44 -21.41
CA ASP A 102 17.37 1.29 -22.52
C ASP A 102 17.62 2.72 -22.04
N ILE A 103 16.68 3.29 -21.29
CA ILE A 103 16.84 4.67 -20.76
C ILE A 103 17.98 4.73 -19.73
N LEU A 104 18.06 3.77 -18.83
CA LEU A 104 19.11 3.72 -17.81
C LEU A 104 20.50 3.70 -18.44
N SER A 105 20.76 2.72 -19.32
CA SER A 105 22.08 2.48 -19.88
C SER A 105 22.52 3.55 -20.89
N ARG A 106 21.60 4.09 -21.68
CA ARG A 106 21.95 4.99 -22.80
C ARG A 106 21.82 6.48 -22.45
N TYR A 107 21.00 6.84 -21.46
CA TYR A 107 20.71 8.25 -21.15
C TYR A 107 21.08 8.65 -19.73
N VAL A 108 20.99 7.75 -18.75
CA VAL A 108 21.23 8.04 -17.33
C VAL A 108 22.67 7.73 -16.92
N GLU A 109 23.15 6.50 -17.16
CA GLU A 109 24.50 6.07 -16.76
C GLU A 109 25.62 6.92 -17.38
N PRO A 110 25.55 7.33 -18.65
CA PRO A 110 26.57 8.23 -19.21
C PRO A 110 26.65 9.59 -18.50
N ARG A 111 25.61 9.97 -17.75
CA ARG A 111 25.50 11.23 -17.02
C ARG A 111 25.59 11.03 -15.50
N ALA A 112 26.09 9.88 -15.03
CA ALA A 112 26.17 9.52 -13.61
C ALA A 112 26.97 10.54 -12.77
N GLY A 113 28.00 11.17 -13.34
CA GLY A 113 28.77 12.23 -12.67
C GLY A 113 27.90 13.38 -12.19
N VAL A 114 27.00 13.87 -13.06
CA VAL A 114 26.07 14.97 -12.72
C VAL A 114 25.12 14.57 -11.58
N ILE A 115 24.68 13.31 -11.56
CA ILE A 115 23.80 12.79 -10.50
C ILE A 115 24.53 12.80 -9.15
N VAL A 116 25.79 12.30 -9.12
CA VAL A 116 26.61 12.27 -7.90
C VAL A 116 26.91 13.66 -7.40
N GLU A 117 27.36 14.57 -8.28
CA GLU A 117 27.65 15.97 -7.91
C GLU A 117 26.43 16.69 -7.32
N THR A 118 25.25 16.50 -7.94
CA THR A 118 24.00 17.09 -7.46
C THR A 118 23.62 16.55 -6.08
N TYR A 119 23.71 15.23 -5.89
CA TYR A 119 23.42 14.60 -4.62
C TYR A 119 24.38 15.07 -3.51
N ASP A 120 25.69 15.08 -3.78
CA ASP A 120 26.71 15.45 -2.80
C ASP A 120 26.62 16.94 -2.41
N ALA A 121 26.32 17.80 -3.36
CA ALA A 121 26.10 19.23 -3.09
C ALA A 121 24.88 19.41 -2.16
N LEU A 122 23.77 18.75 -2.46
CA LEU A 122 22.57 18.80 -1.65
C LEU A 122 22.79 18.21 -0.25
N ARG A 123 23.49 17.06 -0.15
CA ARG A 123 23.82 16.42 1.12
C ARG A 123 24.64 17.35 2.02
N ARG A 124 25.64 18.04 1.48
CA ARG A 124 26.44 19.02 2.25
C ARG A 124 25.58 20.16 2.78
N GLN A 125 24.69 20.71 1.96
CA GLN A 125 23.81 21.80 2.36
C GLN A 125 22.81 21.36 3.45
N LEU A 126 22.20 20.18 3.30
CA LEU A 126 21.30 19.61 4.29
C LEU A 126 22.01 19.35 5.62
N SER A 127 23.21 18.74 5.59
CA SER A 127 24.00 18.46 6.80
C SER A 127 24.33 19.75 7.55
N ALA A 128 24.79 20.78 6.84
CA ALA A 128 25.11 22.07 7.45
C ALA A 128 23.88 22.72 8.13
N LEU A 129 22.72 22.70 7.47
CA LEU A 129 21.47 23.23 8.03
C LEU A 129 21.01 22.43 9.25
N ILE A 130 21.00 21.10 9.14
CA ILE A 130 20.60 20.18 10.22
C ILE A 130 21.51 20.35 11.45
N GLU A 131 22.81 20.41 11.24
CA GLU A 131 23.77 20.65 12.33
C GLU A 131 23.56 22.00 13.01
N ALA A 132 23.27 23.06 12.26
CA ALA A 132 22.95 24.37 12.82
C ALA A 132 21.69 24.35 13.69
N GLU A 133 20.62 23.69 13.21
CA GLU A 133 19.35 23.57 13.94
C GLU A 133 19.44 22.66 15.18
N LEU A 134 20.38 21.72 15.23
CA LEU A 134 20.62 20.85 16.39
C LEU A 134 21.45 21.52 17.50
N ALA A 135 22.13 22.64 17.22
CA ALA A 135 22.99 23.31 18.20
C ALA A 135 22.32 23.61 19.56
N PRO A 136 21.04 24.04 19.63
CA PRO A 136 20.37 24.26 20.91
C PRO A 136 20.16 23.02 21.78
N LEU A 137 20.06 21.83 21.16
CA LEU A 137 19.88 20.57 21.87
C LEU A 137 21.20 20.02 22.46
N PHE A 138 22.33 20.42 21.91
CA PHE A 138 23.65 19.95 22.28
C PHE A 138 24.56 21.13 22.62
N PRO A 139 24.27 21.89 23.71
CA PRO A 139 25.13 23.00 24.09
C PRO A 139 26.53 22.49 24.44
N PRO A 140 27.60 23.24 24.12
CA PRO A 140 28.94 22.86 24.52
C PRO A 140 29.00 22.70 26.04
N PRO A 141 29.81 21.76 26.57
CA PRO A 141 29.97 21.62 27.99
C PRO A 141 30.41 22.95 28.58
N MET A 142 29.61 23.52 29.48
CA MET A 142 30.01 24.73 30.18
C MET A 142 31.35 24.46 30.85
N ALA A 143 32.38 25.19 30.42
CA ALA A 143 33.67 25.15 31.07
C ALA A 143 33.46 25.46 32.55
N SER A 144 33.70 24.49 33.40
CA SER A 144 33.65 24.63 34.84
C SER A 144 34.80 25.52 35.26
N SER A 145 34.58 26.83 35.16
CA SER A 145 35.50 27.83 35.71
C SER A 145 35.03 28.20 37.12
N ALA A 146 35.27 27.31 38.05
CA ALA A 146 35.38 27.66 39.45
C ALA A 146 36.50 26.84 40.08
N PRO A 147 37.58 27.45 40.59
CA PRO A 147 38.54 26.74 41.42
C PRO A 147 37.83 26.24 42.69
N PRO A 148 38.25 25.09 43.26
CA PRO A 148 37.61 24.59 44.47
C PRO A 148 37.82 25.58 45.61
N ALA A 149 36.76 26.16 46.10
CA ALA A 149 36.78 26.93 47.35
C ALA A 149 37.22 25.97 48.46
N GLN A 150 38.35 26.34 49.10
CA GLN A 150 38.84 25.67 50.29
C GLN A 150 37.76 25.70 51.38
N GLN A 151 37.17 24.55 51.70
CA GLN A 151 36.29 24.43 52.87
C GLN A 151 37.11 24.30 54.13
N PRO A 152 36.78 25.04 55.21
CA PRO A 152 37.45 24.88 56.53
C PRO A 152 37.05 23.51 57.13
N ARG A 153 38.07 22.83 57.68
CA ARG A 153 37.90 21.63 58.48
C ARG A 153 37.04 21.91 59.72
N ALA A 154 35.85 21.40 59.74
CA ALA A 154 35.02 21.33 60.95
C ALA A 154 34.77 19.88 61.33
N GLY A 155 34.77 19.67 62.63
CA GLY A 155 35.03 18.46 63.41
C GLY A 155 34.08 17.30 63.27
N LEU A 156 34.54 16.16 63.81
CA LEU A 156 33.82 14.95 64.15
C LEU A 156 32.58 15.32 65.03
N PHE A 157 31.41 15.00 64.56
CA PHE A 157 30.22 14.47 65.25
C PHE A 157 28.97 14.64 64.38
N GLY A 158 28.39 13.53 63.95
CA GLY A 158 27.11 13.57 63.19
C GLY A 158 26.82 12.30 62.42
N ARG A 159 26.75 11.19 63.14
CA ARG A 159 26.14 9.95 62.58
C ARG A 159 24.63 10.13 62.52
N PHE A 160 24.04 9.52 61.49
CA PHE A 160 22.64 9.25 61.28
C PHE A 160 21.76 10.42 60.80
N THR A 161 21.64 10.50 59.46
CA THR A 161 20.37 10.44 58.71
C THR A 161 20.67 10.54 57.21
N ARG A 162 20.83 9.39 56.55
CA ARG A 162 20.80 9.31 55.08
C ARG A 162 19.37 9.54 54.60
N ARG A 163 18.95 10.77 54.48
CA ARG A 163 17.87 11.13 53.57
C ARG A 163 18.43 11.03 52.15
N ARG A 164 17.95 10.03 51.43
CA ARG A 164 18.11 9.93 49.98
C ARG A 164 17.62 11.24 49.37
N ALA A 165 18.52 12.10 48.95
CA ALA A 165 18.19 13.25 48.13
C ALA A 165 17.58 12.70 46.84
N LYS A 166 16.27 12.86 46.66
CA LYS A 166 15.65 12.79 45.33
C LYS A 166 16.29 13.89 44.53
N HIS A 167 17.14 13.51 43.54
CA HIS A 167 17.48 14.43 42.48
C HIS A 167 16.16 14.92 41.87
N PRO A 168 15.89 16.22 41.79
CA PRO A 168 14.78 16.72 41.00
C PRO A 168 15.12 16.31 39.56
N VAL A 169 14.34 15.42 38.97
CA VAL A 169 14.26 15.25 37.52
C VAL A 169 13.78 16.61 37.02
N THR A 170 14.69 17.39 36.47
CA THR A 170 14.35 18.67 35.88
C THR A 170 13.50 18.38 34.65
N ASP A 171 12.20 18.59 34.75
CA ASP A 171 11.20 18.60 33.65
C ASP A 171 11.55 19.63 32.54
N ALA A 172 12.60 20.40 32.73
CA ALA A 172 13.03 21.46 31.83
C ALA A 172 13.59 20.91 30.48
N GLY A 173 14.18 19.71 30.48
CA GLY A 173 14.78 19.12 29.25
C GLY A 173 13.70 18.67 28.27
N SER A 174 12.71 17.87 28.72
CA SER A 174 11.68 17.30 27.86
C SER A 174 10.72 18.37 27.27
N ASN A 175 10.50 19.48 27.97
CA ASN A 175 9.70 20.61 27.47
C ASN A 175 10.45 21.39 26.38
N GLY A 176 11.78 21.53 26.50
CA GLY A 176 12.62 22.18 25.49
C GLY A 176 12.65 21.40 24.15
N GLU A 177 12.79 20.09 24.23
CA GLU A 177 12.81 19.19 23.07
C GLU A 177 11.45 19.18 22.34
N ARG A 178 10.35 19.04 23.05
CA ARG A 178 8.99 19.10 22.49
C ARG A 178 8.70 20.44 21.80
N ARG A 179 9.18 21.54 22.39
CA ARG A 179 9.04 22.87 21.79
C ARG A 179 9.79 22.96 20.47
N LEU A 180 11.04 22.46 20.40
CA LEU A 180 11.83 22.46 19.17
C LEU A 180 11.22 21.56 18.09
N ILE A 181 10.71 20.38 18.46
CA ILE A 181 10.00 19.51 17.52
C ILE A 181 8.79 20.26 16.92
N ALA A 182 7.95 20.88 17.74
CA ALA A 182 6.80 21.66 17.27
C ALA A 182 7.21 22.88 16.42
N GLU A 183 8.35 23.51 16.74
CA GLU A 183 8.92 24.61 15.94
C GLU A 183 9.36 24.11 14.56
N TRP A 184 10.06 22.97 14.48
CA TRP A 184 10.46 22.39 13.19
C TRP A 184 9.25 21.92 12.38
N GLU A 185 8.24 21.34 13.00
CA GLU A 185 6.98 21.00 12.31
C GLU A 185 6.31 22.25 11.75
N GLY A 186 6.24 23.34 12.52
CA GLY A 186 5.74 24.63 12.06
C GLY A 186 6.56 25.22 10.90
N LYS A 187 7.90 25.23 11.03
CA LYS A 187 8.81 25.66 9.97
C LYS A 187 8.66 24.80 8.69
N ALA A 188 8.48 23.49 8.85
CA ALA A 188 8.27 22.59 7.72
C ALA A 188 6.96 22.85 6.97
N HIS A 189 5.91 23.29 7.67
CA HIS A 189 4.63 23.67 7.04
C HIS A 189 4.69 25.04 6.36
N SER A 190 5.39 26.01 6.95
CA SER A 190 5.44 27.39 6.47
C SER A 190 6.54 27.66 5.44
N SER A 191 7.52 26.77 5.29
CA SER A 191 8.62 26.98 4.34
C SER A 191 8.19 26.72 2.91
N ASP A 192 8.41 27.67 2.02
CA ASP A 192 8.23 27.50 0.57
C ASP A 192 9.42 26.79 -0.08
N ASP A 193 10.60 26.87 0.52
CA ASP A 193 11.80 26.18 0.03
C ASP A 193 11.81 24.70 0.44
N GLU A 194 12.01 23.82 -0.54
CA GLU A 194 11.99 22.36 -0.36
C GLU A 194 13.13 21.86 0.54
N MET A 195 14.30 22.51 0.51
CA MET A 195 15.47 22.05 1.27
C MET A 195 15.30 22.27 2.77
N PRO A 196 15.00 23.49 3.29
CA PRO A 196 14.68 23.69 4.70
C PRO A 196 13.49 22.85 5.16
N ARG A 197 12.45 22.74 4.33
CA ARG A 197 11.27 21.91 4.62
C ARG A 197 11.65 20.45 4.86
N ALA A 198 12.53 19.87 4.02
CA ALA A 198 13.01 18.51 4.16
C ALA A 198 13.87 18.33 5.42
N ALA A 199 14.76 19.28 5.70
CA ALA A 199 15.60 19.26 6.90
C ALA A 199 14.75 19.30 8.19
N TYR A 200 13.78 20.22 8.27
CA TYR A 200 12.91 20.34 9.45
C TYR A 200 12.05 19.10 9.66
N ARG A 201 11.50 18.50 8.61
CA ARG A 201 10.74 17.25 8.71
C ARG A 201 11.62 16.11 9.22
N ALA A 202 12.82 15.98 8.70
CA ALA A 202 13.75 14.92 9.12
C ALA A 202 14.18 15.12 10.59
N LEU A 203 14.50 16.35 11.00
CA LEU A 203 14.80 16.69 12.39
C LEU A 203 13.64 16.35 13.33
N ALA A 204 12.45 16.82 13.02
CA ALA A 204 11.27 16.55 13.83
C ALA A 204 11.03 15.03 13.94
N ARG A 205 11.16 14.28 12.84
CA ARG A 205 10.95 12.82 12.81
C ARG A 205 11.96 12.09 13.69
N VAL A 206 13.27 12.35 13.51
CA VAL A 206 14.34 11.66 14.24
C VAL A 206 14.32 12.02 15.72
N VAL A 207 14.22 13.32 16.04
CA VAL A 207 14.24 13.81 17.43
C VAL A 207 12.97 13.36 18.18
N SER A 208 11.81 13.38 17.52
CA SER A 208 10.57 12.85 18.10
C SER A 208 10.68 11.35 18.40
N ALA A 209 11.22 10.56 17.46
CA ALA A 209 11.41 9.12 17.64
C ALA A 209 12.31 8.81 18.86
N LEU A 210 13.44 9.49 18.97
CA LEU A 210 14.35 9.36 20.12
C LEU A 210 13.67 9.80 21.44
N THR A 211 12.93 10.90 21.42
CA THR A 211 12.24 11.40 22.61
C THR A 211 11.13 10.46 23.07
N VAL A 212 10.39 9.87 22.14
CA VAL A 212 9.36 8.85 22.45
C VAL A 212 10.01 7.59 23.04
N ARG A 213 11.13 7.15 22.46
CA ARG A 213 11.81 5.91 22.89
C ARG A 213 12.50 6.04 24.24
N HIS A 214 13.14 7.18 24.52
CA HIS A 214 14.02 7.39 25.69
C HIS A 214 13.55 8.46 26.69
N GLY A 215 12.42 9.12 26.41
CA GLY A 215 11.95 10.26 27.22
C GLY A 215 12.74 11.56 27.01
N ARG A 216 13.80 11.53 26.20
CA ARG A 216 14.67 12.64 25.82
C ARG A 216 15.44 12.31 24.55
N VAL A 217 16.09 13.31 23.93
CA VAL A 217 17.04 13.07 22.86
C VAL A 217 18.22 12.26 23.39
N TRP A 218 18.49 11.13 22.74
CA TRP A 218 19.58 10.22 23.09
C TRP A 218 20.55 10.09 21.90
N GLY A 219 21.84 10.09 22.20
CA GLY A 219 22.91 9.96 21.21
C GLY A 219 23.75 11.24 21.09
N SER A 220 24.82 11.18 20.28
CA SER A 220 25.61 12.36 19.99
C SER A 220 24.95 13.24 18.95
N ARG A 221 25.34 14.53 18.90
CA ARG A 221 24.88 15.48 17.88
C ARG A 221 25.15 14.97 16.47
N GLU A 222 26.32 14.39 16.25
CA GLU A 222 26.76 13.84 14.96
C GLU A 222 25.88 12.69 14.53
N LEU A 223 25.47 11.82 15.46
CA LEU A 223 24.57 10.71 15.18
C LEU A 223 23.21 11.20 14.74
N VAL A 224 22.60 12.11 15.50
CA VAL A 224 21.29 12.67 15.18
C VAL A 224 21.33 13.45 13.87
N ALA A 225 22.41 14.22 13.63
CA ALA A 225 22.60 14.95 12.38
C ALA A 225 22.73 14.00 11.18
N SER A 226 23.50 12.91 11.33
CA SER A 226 23.65 11.90 10.26
C SER A 226 22.31 11.24 9.91
N LEU A 227 21.56 10.79 10.91
CA LEU A 227 20.25 10.14 10.68
C LEU A 227 19.25 11.09 10.00
N ALA A 228 19.18 12.34 10.48
CA ALA A 228 18.30 13.34 9.87
C ALA A 228 18.73 13.70 8.44
N THR A 229 20.05 13.78 8.18
CA THR A 229 20.60 14.06 6.85
C THR A 229 20.28 12.90 5.89
N ASP A 230 20.48 11.66 6.30
CA ASP A 230 20.21 10.48 5.48
C ASP A 230 18.72 10.37 5.12
N LEU A 231 17.85 10.60 6.10
CA LEU A 231 16.40 10.61 5.89
C LEU A 231 15.98 11.73 4.91
N ALA A 232 16.51 12.95 5.09
CA ALA A 232 16.24 14.06 4.19
C ALA A 232 16.76 13.80 2.77
N CYS A 233 17.96 13.20 2.64
CA CYS A 233 18.57 12.88 1.34
C CYS A 233 17.81 11.82 0.56
N ASN A 234 17.28 10.79 1.20
CA ASN A 234 16.48 9.77 0.52
C ASN A 234 15.25 10.37 -0.18
N ARG A 235 14.67 11.40 0.42
CA ARG A 235 13.50 12.08 -0.14
C ARG A 235 13.93 13.20 -1.11
N LEU A 236 14.56 14.25 -0.60
CA LEU A 236 14.88 15.43 -1.39
C LEU A 236 15.96 15.15 -2.45
N GLY A 237 16.95 14.31 -2.12
CA GLY A 237 17.96 13.86 -3.07
C GLY A 237 17.34 13.08 -4.22
N GLY A 238 16.40 12.16 -3.92
CA GLY A 238 15.62 11.50 -4.95
C GLY A 238 14.86 12.49 -5.83
N GLU A 239 14.13 13.44 -5.24
CA GLU A 239 13.37 14.45 -5.99
C GLU A 239 14.26 15.36 -6.85
N ALA A 240 15.44 15.75 -6.37
CA ALA A 240 16.42 16.52 -7.13
C ALA A 240 16.97 15.73 -8.33
N ILE A 241 17.37 14.48 -8.09
CA ILE A 241 17.80 13.56 -9.16
C ILE A 241 16.65 13.37 -10.16
N GLY A 242 15.44 13.20 -9.67
CA GLY A 242 14.26 13.03 -10.53
C GLY A 242 14.06 14.22 -11.49
N ARG A 243 14.27 15.46 -11.05
CA ARG A 243 14.22 16.64 -11.92
C ARG A 243 15.30 16.62 -13.00
N LEU A 244 16.49 16.09 -12.69
CA LEU A 244 17.53 15.89 -13.71
C LEU A 244 17.13 14.86 -14.75
N LEU A 245 16.40 13.80 -14.35
CA LEU A 245 15.99 12.75 -15.25
C LEU A 245 14.86 13.18 -16.20
N GLU A 246 14.02 14.15 -15.84
CA GLU A 246 12.86 14.56 -16.66
C GLU A 246 13.25 14.88 -18.13
N PRO A 247 14.22 15.78 -18.42
CA PRO A 247 14.64 16.05 -19.80
C PRO A 247 15.29 14.83 -20.47
N TRP A 248 15.99 13.97 -19.74
CA TRP A 248 16.66 12.80 -20.30
C TRP A 248 15.66 11.70 -20.67
N VAL A 249 14.60 11.52 -19.90
CA VAL A 249 13.48 10.63 -20.21
C VAL A 249 12.72 11.13 -21.43
N ALA A 250 12.49 12.45 -21.53
CA ALA A 250 11.85 13.04 -22.71
C ALA A 250 12.71 12.91 -23.97
N GLU A 251 14.03 13.11 -23.86
CA GLU A 251 15.01 12.86 -24.93
C GLU A 251 14.96 11.40 -25.40
N ALA A 252 15.00 10.46 -24.45
CA ALA A 252 14.93 9.04 -24.74
C ALA A 252 13.61 8.68 -25.44
N ALA A 253 12.47 9.16 -24.93
CA ALA A 253 11.18 8.90 -25.53
C ALA A 253 11.12 9.36 -26.99
N LYS A 254 11.67 10.54 -27.28
CA LYS A 254 11.72 11.07 -28.65
C LYS A 254 12.63 10.25 -29.57
N ILE A 255 13.82 9.86 -29.12
CA ILE A 255 14.82 9.15 -29.94
C ILE A 255 14.43 7.70 -30.14
N GLU A 256 13.98 7.02 -29.07
CA GLU A 256 13.61 5.60 -29.12
C GLU A 256 12.16 5.37 -29.60
N GLY A 257 11.38 6.43 -29.81
CA GLY A 257 9.99 6.34 -30.27
C GLY A 257 9.01 5.84 -29.19
N TYR A 258 9.31 6.06 -27.90
CA TYR A 258 8.35 5.74 -26.84
C TYR A 258 7.24 6.77 -26.79
N SER A 259 5.99 6.29 -26.73
CA SER A 259 4.82 7.17 -26.62
C SER A 259 4.71 7.73 -25.20
N LEU A 260 4.65 9.06 -25.08
CA LEU A 260 4.34 9.71 -23.81
C LEU A 260 2.84 9.65 -23.53
N LEU A 261 2.48 9.52 -22.26
CA LEU A 261 1.08 9.53 -21.83
C LEU A 261 0.50 10.94 -21.95
N PRO A 262 -0.63 11.12 -22.66
CA PRO A 262 -1.22 12.44 -22.85
C PRO A 262 -1.94 12.90 -21.58
N ARG A 263 -1.97 14.22 -21.39
CA ARG A 263 -2.81 14.88 -20.39
C ARG A 263 -4.27 14.64 -20.67
N GLN A 264 -5.04 14.37 -19.62
CA GLN A 264 -6.48 14.19 -19.66
C GLN A 264 -7.19 15.27 -18.83
N GLU A 265 -8.20 15.93 -19.41
CA GLU A 265 -9.05 16.88 -18.67
C GLU A 265 -9.97 16.15 -17.67
N ARG A 266 -10.42 14.97 -18.03
CA ARG A 266 -11.30 14.12 -17.24
C ARG A 266 -10.72 12.71 -17.08
N PRO A 267 -9.71 12.54 -16.22
CA PRO A 267 -9.06 11.26 -16.05
C PRO A 267 -10.04 10.15 -15.64
N VAL A 268 -9.95 9.01 -16.31
CA VAL A 268 -10.61 7.77 -15.89
C VAL A 268 -9.62 7.00 -15.02
N VAL A 269 -10.09 6.51 -13.88
CA VAL A 269 -9.31 5.64 -13.00
C VAL A 269 -9.99 4.28 -12.88
N MET A 270 -9.28 3.23 -13.22
CA MET A 270 -9.65 1.83 -12.96
C MET A 270 -8.78 1.31 -11.81
N ASN A 271 -9.38 0.97 -10.68
CA ASN A 271 -8.67 0.49 -9.51
C ASN A 271 -9.15 -0.91 -9.14
N THR A 272 -8.22 -1.88 -9.14
CA THR A 272 -8.52 -3.27 -8.77
C THR A 272 -7.91 -3.61 -7.43
N LYS A 273 -8.75 -4.07 -6.52
CA LYS A 273 -8.39 -4.46 -5.16
C LYS A 273 -8.69 -5.94 -4.88
N GLY A 274 -7.91 -6.53 -4.03
CA GLY A 274 -8.03 -7.93 -3.63
C GLY A 274 -6.72 -8.46 -3.07
N ALA A 275 -6.76 -9.59 -2.41
CA ALA A 275 -5.59 -10.23 -1.80
C ALA A 275 -4.49 -10.55 -2.82
N SER A 276 -3.29 -10.82 -2.34
CA SER A 276 -2.22 -11.36 -3.18
C SER A 276 -2.68 -12.68 -3.82
N ALA A 277 -2.37 -12.90 -5.08
CA ALA A 277 -2.80 -14.05 -5.88
C ALA A 277 -4.33 -14.15 -6.14
N SER A 278 -5.12 -13.12 -5.84
CA SER A 278 -6.57 -13.12 -6.13
C SER A 278 -6.92 -13.05 -7.62
N GLY A 279 -5.95 -12.79 -8.50
CA GLY A 279 -6.18 -12.70 -9.94
C GLY A 279 -6.39 -11.28 -10.48
N LYS A 280 -6.01 -10.24 -9.74
CA LYS A 280 -6.15 -8.84 -10.19
C LYS A 280 -5.61 -8.60 -11.61
N SER A 281 -4.38 -9.02 -11.86
CA SER A 281 -3.73 -8.79 -13.15
C SER A 281 -4.36 -9.59 -14.31
N THR A 282 -5.16 -10.62 -14.02
CA THR A 282 -5.90 -11.38 -15.06
C THR A 282 -7.13 -10.62 -15.57
N LEU A 283 -7.56 -9.56 -14.89
CA LEU A 283 -8.66 -8.70 -15.35
C LEU A 283 -8.25 -7.73 -16.46
N ARG A 284 -6.95 -7.55 -16.71
CA ARG A 284 -6.44 -6.54 -17.64
C ARG A 284 -7.07 -6.62 -19.05
N PRO A 285 -7.26 -7.79 -19.67
CA PRO A 285 -7.95 -7.86 -20.97
C PRO A 285 -9.39 -7.35 -20.92
N LEU A 286 -10.10 -7.59 -19.81
CA LEU A 286 -11.47 -7.11 -19.61
C LEU A 286 -11.50 -5.59 -19.37
N GLN A 287 -10.54 -5.07 -18.61
CA GLN A 287 -10.37 -3.63 -18.40
C GLN A 287 -10.01 -2.89 -19.69
N LYS A 288 -9.19 -3.51 -20.54
CA LYS A 288 -8.87 -3.00 -21.86
C LYS A 288 -10.11 -2.94 -22.77
N LYS A 289 -10.93 -3.99 -22.72
CA LYS A 289 -12.22 -3.98 -23.41
C LYS A 289 -13.14 -2.87 -22.88
N LEU A 290 -13.24 -2.73 -21.56
CA LEU A 290 -14.01 -1.66 -20.91
C LEU A 290 -13.52 -0.28 -21.37
N ALA A 291 -12.21 -0.04 -21.43
CA ALA A 291 -11.67 1.22 -21.94
C ALA A 291 -12.20 1.53 -23.34
N GLY A 292 -12.18 0.54 -24.26
CA GLY A 292 -12.78 0.66 -25.59
C GLY A 292 -14.29 0.93 -25.57
N ASP A 293 -15.04 0.23 -24.71
CA ASP A 293 -16.50 0.38 -24.59
C ASP A 293 -16.91 1.78 -24.11
N ILE A 294 -16.04 2.45 -23.32
CA ILE A 294 -16.25 3.83 -22.85
C ILE A 294 -15.57 4.88 -23.75
N GLY A 295 -15.02 4.47 -24.90
CA GLY A 295 -14.40 5.37 -25.86
C GLY A 295 -13.03 5.92 -25.44
N VAL A 296 -12.29 5.22 -24.58
CA VAL A 296 -10.95 5.62 -24.10
C VAL A 296 -9.89 4.70 -24.68
N ASP A 297 -8.84 5.31 -25.26
CA ASP A 297 -7.71 4.56 -25.78
C ASP A 297 -6.86 3.98 -24.62
N TRP A 298 -6.69 2.67 -24.64
CA TRP A 298 -5.91 1.94 -23.64
C TRP A 298 -4.46 2.41 -23.54
N SER A 299 -3.86 2.84 -24.65
CA SER A 299 -2.48 3.34 -24.66
C SER A 299 -2.29 4.64 -23.87
N GLN A 300 -3.38 5.30 -23.45
CA GLN A 300 -3.37 6.53 -22.65
C GLN A 300 -3.43 6.29 -21.15
N PHE A 301 -3.43 5.01 -20.73
CA PHE A 301 -3.41 4.66 -19.30
C PHE A 301 -1.98 4.51 -18.78
N ALA A 302 -1.68 5.16 -17.66
CA ALA A 302 -0.55 4.78 -16.81
C ALA A 302 -0.89 3.46 -16.09
N LEU A 303 -0.11 2.42 -16.36
CA LEU A 303 -0.33 1.08 -15.79
C LEU A 303 0.48 0.93 -14.50
N ILE A 304 -0.16 1.22 -13.35
CA ILE A 304 0.46 1.24 -12.02
C ILE A 304 0.36 -0.16 -11.41
N SER A 305 1.41 -0.95 -11.58
CA SER A 305 1.54 -2.31 -11.07
C SER A 305 2.95 -2.51 -10.49
N PRO A 306 3.20 -2.10 -9.23
CA PRO A 306 4.54 -2.08 -8.63
C PRO A 306 5.29 -3.41 -8.70
N ASP A 307 4.60 -4.52 -8.71
CA ASP A 307 5.21 -5.86 -8.83
C ASP A 307 6.11 -6.04 -10.07
N ILE A 308 5.89 -5.25 -11.14
CA ILE A 308 6.74 -5.32 -12.35
C ILE A 308 8.14 -4.76 -12.11
N TRP A 309 8.34 -3.90 -11.10
CA TRP A 309 9.62 -3.29 -10.76
C TRP A 309 10.60 -4.27 -10.11
N ARG A 310 10.09 -5.35 -9.47
CA ARG A 310 10.91 -6.28 -8.66
C ARG A 310 12.12 -6.83 -9.40
N LYS A 311 11.93 -7.25 -10.67
CA LYS A 311 13.02 -7.78 -11.50
C LYS A 311 13.94 -6.70 -12.09
N GLN A 312 13.60 -5.42 -11.94
CA GLN A 312 14.49 -4.30 -12.22
C GLN A 312 15.33 -3.95 -10.99
N LEU A 313 14.73 -4.07 -9.80
CA LEU A 313 15.41 -3.83 -8.53
C LEU A 313 16.41 -4.94 -8.17
N LEU A 314 16.14 -6.19 -8.59
CA LEU A 314 16.93 -7.37 -8.25
C LEU A 314 16.93 -8.39 -9.38
N ASP A 315 18.12 -8.78 -9.81
CA ASP A 315 18.28 -9.94 -10.70
C ASP A 315 18.14 -11.23 -9.89
N TYR A 316 17.03 -11.93 -10.08
CA TYR A 316 16.75 -13.20 -9.39
C TYR A 316 17.70 -14.33 -9.82
N GLY A 317 18.31 -14.23 -10.99
CA GLY A 317 19.32 -15.19 -11.48
C GLY A 317 20.58 -15.24 -10.64
N THR A 318 20.88 -14.15 -9.90
CA THR A 318 22.06 -14.04 -9.03
C THR A 318 21.85 -14.63 -7.63
N LEU A 319 20.62 -15.05 -7.29
CA LEU A 319 20.26 -15.45 -5.92
C LEU A 319 20.58 -16.92 -5.60
N GLY A 320 20.91 -17.77 -6.57
CA GLY A 320 21.17 -19.19 -6.34
C GLY A 320 20.02 -19.86 -5.57
N ALA A 321 20.32 -20.53 -4.47
CA ALA A 321 19.35 -21.23 -3.63
C ALA A 321 18.32 -20.28 -2.97
N ALA A 322 18.67 -19.00 -2.77
CA ALA A 322 17.81 -18.01 -2.14
C ALA A 322 16.76 -17.39 -3.10
N TYR A 323 16.68 -17.85 -4.36
CA TYR A 323 15.80 -17.25 -5.39
C TYR A 323 14.31 -17.19 -4.98
N LYS A 324 13.85 -18.14 -4.16
CA LYS A 324 12.48 -18.15 -3.65
C LYS A 324 12.14 -16.93 -2.80
N TYR A 325 13.13 -16.33 -2.15
CA TYR A 325 12.98 -15.11 -1.37
C TYR A 325 13.05 -13.81 -2.20
N GLY A 326 13.27 -13.89 -3.52
CA GLY A 326 13.42 -12.71 -4.39
C GLY A 326 12.28 -11.69 -4.27
N GLY A 327 11.05 -12.16 -4.03
CA GLY A 327 9.91 -11.30 -3.73
C GLY A 327 10.06 -10.55 -2.40
N ALA A 328 10.49 -11.22 -1.34
CA ALA A 328 10.73 -10.64 -0.02
C ALA A 328 11.92 -9.66 -0.05
N PHE A 329 13.03 -10.04 -0.70
CA PHE A 329 14.23 -9.20 -0.80
C PHE A 329 14.00 -7.83 -1.47
N THR A 330 12.92 -7.67 -2.22
CA THR A 330 12.57 -6.42 -2.90
C THR A 330 11.38 -5.70 -2.24
N GLY A 331 10.82 -6.23 -1.16
CA GLY A 331 9.56 -5.74 -0.58
C GLY A 331 9.65 -4.30 -0.10
N ASP A 332 10.59 -4.03 0.80
CA ASP A 332 10.76 -2.71 1.43
C ASP A 332 11.14 -1.63 0.40
N GLU A 333 12.06 -1.94 -0.50
CA GLU A 333 12.46 -0.98 -1.53
C GLU A 333 11.33 -0.69 -2.53
N LEU A 334 10.56 -1.71 -2.87
CA LEU A 334 9.38 -1.53 -3.73
C LEU A 334 8.37 -0.58 -3.08
N GLN A 335 8.15 -0.67 -1.77
CA GLN A 335 7.31 0.25 -1.04
C GLN A 335 7.83 1.69 -1.12
N ILE A 336 9.14 1.89 -0.93
CA ILE A 336 9.78 3.21 -1.03
C ILE A 336 9.57 3.82 -2.43
N VAL A 337 9.75 3.03 -3.50
CA VAL A 337 9.51 3.49 -4.87
C VAL A 337 8.04 3.83 -5.10
N ASP A 338 7.13 3.03 -4.55
CA ASP A 338 5.69 3.24 -4.66
C ASP A 338 5.24 4.55 -3.99
N GLU A 339 5.81 4.89 -2.83
CA GLU A 339 5.58 6.18 -2.16
C GLU A 339 6.15 7.37 -2.97
N LYS A 340 7.28 7.17 -3.64
CA LYS A 340 7.82 8.18 -4.56
C LYS A 340 6.91 8.42 -5.75
N LEU A 341 6.31 7.34 -6.30
CA LEU A 341 5.31 7.45 -7.37
C LEU A 341 4.09 8.27 -6.91
N ASP A 342 3.58 8.01 -5.71
CA ASP A 342 2.44 8.77 -5.19
C ASP A 342 2.73 10.27 -5.08
N ARG A 343 3.92 10.63 -4.59
CA ARG A 343 4.35 12.03 -4.53
C ARG A 343 4.52 12.65 -5.92
N TYR A 344 5.07 11.90 -6.86
CA TYR A 344 5.23 12.35 -8.23
C TYR A 344 3.88 12.59 -8.91
N MET A 345 2.94 11.65 -8.77
CA MET A 345 1.59 11.76 -9.31
C MET A 345 0.81 12.92 -8.68
N ALA A 346 0.98 13.18 -7.38
CA ALA A 346 0.39 14.34 -6.72
C ALA A 346 0.90 15.66 -7.33
N ARG A 347 2.20 15.76 -7.63
CA ARG A 347 2.77 16.93 -8.34
C ARG A 347 2.24 17.07 -9.76
N LYS A 348 2.10 15.96 -10.50
CA LYS A 348 1.44 15.95 -11.83
C LYS A 348 0.01 16.49 -11.76
N ALA A 349 -0.75 16.05 -10.76
CA ALA A 349 -2.12 16.51 -10.57
C ALA A 349 -2.21 18.00 -10.28
N LEU A 350 -1.31 18.54 -9.44
CA LEU A 350 -1.25 19.99 -9.18
C LEU A 350 -0.93 20.81 -10.44
N ARG A 351 -0.17 20.25 -11.37
CA ARG A 351 0.11 20.86 -12.69
C ARG A 351 -1.02 20.63 -13.71
N GLY A 352 -2.04 19.85 -13.33
CA GLY A 352 -3.11 19.43 -14.23
C GLY A 352 -2.63 18.49 -15.34
N ASP A 353 -1.58 17.71 -15.11
CA ASP A 353 -0.91 16.87 -16.10
C ASP A 353 -1.16 15.37 -15.84
N MET A 354 -2.42 15.02 -15.56
CA MET A 354 -2.82 13.64 -15.27
C MET A 354 -3.22 12.90 -16.54
N SER A 355 -2.77 11.65 -16.65
CA SER A 355 -3.25 10.65 -17.62
C SER A 355 -4.41 9.85 -17.05
N HIS A 356 -5.00 8.94 -17.84
CA HIS A 356 -5.83 7.86 -17.28
C HIS A 356 -4.98 6.92 -16.44
N LEU A 357 -5.57 6.28 -15.40
CA LEU A 357 -4.85 5.40 -14.50
C LEU A 357 -5.49 4.02 -14.42
N LEU A 358 -4.68 2.98 -14.59
CA LEU A 358 -5.01 1.63 -14.15
C LEU A 358 -4.16 1.31 -12.93
N ILE A 359 -4.82 1.02 -11.79
CA ILE A 359 -4.16 0.79 -10.51
C ILE A 359 -4.36 -0.67 -10.11
N ASP A 360 -3.26 -1.43 -10.13
CA ASP A 360 -3.17 -2.82 -9.64
C ASP A 360 -2.19 -2.86 -8.47
N ARG A 361 -2.59 -2.28 -7.33
CA ARG A 361 -1.82 -2.23 -6.10
C ARG A 361 -2.47 -3.09 -5.03
N PHE A 362 -1.63 -3.71 -4.21
CA PHE A 362 -2.11 -4.48 -3.06
C PHE A 362 -2.53 -3.56 -1.91
N ARG A 363 -1.77 -2.54 -1.56
CA ARG A 363 -1.91 -1.73 -0.33
C ARG A 363 -3.33 -1.24 -0.06
N PHE A 364 -3.83 -1.55 1.16
CA PHE A 364 -5.11 -1.09 1.70
C PHE A 364 -4.94 -0.06 2.83
N ASP A 365 -3.80 -0.04 3.49
CA ASP A 365 -3.45 0.79 4.66
C ASP A 365 -3.39 2.29 4.37
N SER A 366 -3.28 2.66 3.14
CA SER A 366 -3.07 4.00 2.65
C SER A 366 -4.35 4.76 2.30
N PHE A 367 -5.46 4.39 2.92
CA PHE A 367 -6.80 4.95 2.64
C PHE A 367 -7.34 5.89 3.70
N ALA A 368 -6.52 6.45 4.58
CA ALA A 368 -6.95 7.54 5.42
C ALA A 368 -7.39 8.72 4.53
N SER A 369 -8.70 8.91 4.42
CA SER A 369 -9.33 9.98 3.63
C SER A 369 -8.89 11.39 4.06
N ASP A 370 -8.32 11.49 5.24
CA ASP A 370 -7.93 12.70 5.98
C ASP A 370 -6.43 12.94 5.98
N SER A 371 -5.63 12.07 5.38
CA SER A 371 -4.21 12.30 5.25
C SER A 371 -3.97 13.45 4.28
N ASN A 372 -3.72 14.63 4.82
CA ASN A 372 -3.29 15.84 4.07
C ASN A 372 -1.83 15.76 3.62
N GLU A 373 -1.12 14.66 3.88
CA GLU A 373 0.24 14.48 3.41
C GLU A 373 0.28 14.28 1.90
N ALA A 374 1.05 15.11 1.23
CA ALA A 374 1.42 14.89 -0.16
C ALA A 374 2.12 13.54 -0.27
N GLY A 375 1.48 12.57 -0.94
CA GLY A 375 1.96 11.19 -1.04
C GLY A 375 1.13 10.15 -0.31
N SER A 376 0.10 10.55 0.46
CA SER A 376 -0.89 9.59 0.91
C SER A 376 -1.77 9.20 -0.28
N ASN A 377 -1.62 8.18 -0.71
CA ASN A 377 -1.99 7.03 -1.45
C ASN A 377 -3.37 6.94 -2.14
N LEU A 378 -3.99 8.03 -2.49
CA LEU A 378 -5.27 7.91 -3.17
C LEU A 378 -5.14 8.41 -4.61
N LEU A 379 -4.37 7.69 -5.43
CA LEU A 379 -4.33 7.95 -6.87
C LEU A 379 -5.74 7.95 -7.48
N THR A 380 -6.66 7.18 -6.89
CA THR A 380 -8.09 7.18 -7.19
C THR A 380 -8.72 8.58 -7.09
N ARG A 381 -8.22 9.45 -6.20
CA ARG A 381 -8.70 10.85 -6.05
C ARG A 381 -8.58 11.68 -7.32
N PHE A 382 -7.67 11.32 -8.21
CA PHE A 382 -7.44 12.05 -9.45
C PHE A 382 -8.42 11.68 -10.56
N GLY A 383 -9.21 10.59 -10.38
CA GLY A 383 -10.25 10.21 -11.34
C GLY A 383 -11.44 11.17 -11.33
N HIS A 384 -11.93 11.49 -12.51
CA HIS A 384 -13.26 12.10 -12.68
C HIS A 384 -14.35 11.02 -12.71
N ILE A 385 -14.07 9.92 -13.41
CA ILE A 385 -14.83 8.68 -13.40
C ILE A 385 -13.93 7.61 -12.79
N VAL A 386 -14.46 6.89 -11.80
CA VAL A 386 -13.72 5.87 -11.05
C VAL A 386 -14.44 4.54 -11.18
N TYR A 387 -13.71 3.52 -11.63
CA TYR A 387 -14.14 2.14 -11.64
C TYR A 387 -13.40 1.38 -10.54
N LEU A 388 -14.12 0.80 -9.60
CA LEU A 388 -13.58 0.01 -8.49
C LEU A 388 -13.93 -1.46 -8.68
N PHE A 389 -12.92 -2.31 -8.76
CA PHE A 389 -13.09 -3.76 -8.89
C PHE A 389 -12.53 -4.46 -7.66
N PHE A 390 -13.39 -5.20 -6.95
CA PHE A 390 -13.02 -5.93 -5.74
C PHE A 390 -13.04 -7.43 -6.01
N MET A 391 -11.86 -8.06 -5.90
CA MET A 391 -11.71 -9.50 -6.12
C MET A 391 -11.95 -10.25 -4.83
N ILE A 392 -12.98 -11.09 -4.79
CA ILE A 392 -13.27 -12.04 -3.71
C ILE A 392 -12.74 -13.40 -4.14
N THR A 393 -11.83 -13.97 -3.35
CA THR A 393 -11.19 -15.27 -3.65
C THR A 393 -10.98 -16.01 -2.34
N PRO A 394 -11.43 -17.28 -2.23
CA PRO A 394 -11.27 -18.07 -1.02
C PRO A 394 -9.78 -18.16 -0.59
N PRO A 395 -9.47 -18.03 0.70
CA PRO A 395 -8.09 -18.04 1.20
C PRO A 395 -7.29 -19.30 0.82
N ALA A 396 -7.92 -20.49 0.84
CA ALA A 396 -7.27 -21.71 0.36
C ALA A 396 -6.85 -21.61 -1.11
N SER A 397 -7.68 -20.99 -1.96
CA SER A 397 -7.38 -20.79 -3.37
C SER A 397 -6.23 -19.80 -3.55
N LEU A 398 -6.09 -18.78 -2.67
CA LEU A 398 -4.96 -17.85 -2.70
C LEU A 398 -3.63 -18.57 -2.47
N VAL A 399 -3.58 -19.49 -1.50
CA VAL A 399 -2.39 -20.30 -1.19
C VAL A 399 -2.01 -21.17 -2.40
N LEU A 400 -2.98 -21.88 -2.99
CA LEU A 400 -2.76 -22.70 -4.18
C LEU A 400 -2.24 -21.89 -5.36
N ARG A 401 -2.83 -20.72 -5.61
CA ARG A 401 -2.43 -19.82 -6.70
C ARG A 401 -1.07 -19.17 -6.46
N ALA A 402 -0.74 -18.82 -5.22
CA ALA A 402 0.57 -18.31 -4.86
C ALA A 402 1.67 -19.35 -5.10
N TRP A 403 1.43 -20.60 -4.72
CA TRP A 403 2.33 -21.73 -5.01
C TRP A 403 2.54 -21.92 -6.51
N LYS A 404 1.44 -22.03 -7.28
CA LYS A 404 1.51 -22.19 -8.74
C LYS A 404 2.30 -21.04 -9.40
N ARG A 405 2.05 -19.80 -9.01
CA ARG A 405 2.79 -18.64 -9.49
C ARG A 405 4.29 -18.74 -9.15
N GLY A 406 4.63 -19.28 -7.98
CA GLY A 406 6.01 -19.59 -7.60
C GLY A 406 6.66 -20.54 -8.59
N GLN A 407 5.97 -21.62 -8.94
CA GLN A 407 6.45 -22.62 -9.91
C GLN A 407 6.57 -22.03 -11.34
N ASP A 408 5.56 -21.29 -11.80
CA ASP A 408 5.47 -20.80 -13.18
C ASP A 408 6.48 -19.66 -13.46
N VAL A 409 6.67 -18.72 -12.51
CA VAL A 409 7.42 -17.48 -12.73
C VAL A 409 8.46 -17.15 -11.66
N GLY A 410 8.71 -18.06 -10.71
CA GLY A 410 9.68 -17.88 -9.61
C GLY A 410 9.23 -16.91 -8.51
N ARG A 411 7.96 -16.49 -8.49
CA ARG A 411 7.41 -15.56 -7.47
C ARG A 411 6.74 -16.33 -6.36
N TYR A 412 7.56 -16.97 -5.53
CA TYR A 412 7.08 -17.64 -4.32
C TYR A 412 6.60 -16.63 -3.28
N LYS A 413 5.71 -17.07 -2.43
CA LYS A 413 5.22 -16.34 -1.27
C LYS A 413 4.96 -17.31 -0.13
N ALA A 414 5.35 -16.94 1.09
CA ALA A 414 5.07 -17.72 2.28
C ALA A 414 3.56 -17.85 2.53
N VAL A 415 3.15 -18.94 3.17
CA VAL A 415 1.73 -19.19 3.45
C VAL A 415 1.17 -18.15 4.42
N ASP A 416 1.87 -17.91 5.54
CA ASP A 416 1.51 -16.92 6.55
C ASP A 416 1.41 -15.51 5.95
N ASP A 417 2.36 -15.09 5.13
CA ASP A 417 2.33 -13.81 4.41
C ASP A 417 1.16 -13.76 3.41
N THR A 418 0.84 -14.85 2.72
CA THR A 418 -0.31 -14.93 1.82
C THR A 418 -1.62 -14.77 2.59
N LEU A 419 -1.74 -15.41 3.75
CA LEU A 419 -2.93 -15.35 4.60
C LEU A 419 -3.06 -14.00 5.32
N ALA A 420 -1.95 -13.42 5.80
CA ALA A 420 -1.93 -12.07 6.36
C ALA A 420 -2.42 -11.02 5.36
N HIS A 421 -1.94 -11.07 4.11
CA HIS A 421 -2.45 -10.22 3.04
C HIS A 421 -3.92 -10.49 2.69
N SER A 422 -4.42 -11.70 2.90
CA SER A 422 -5.86 -11.99 2.75
C SER A 422 -6.67 -11.26 3.81
N VAL A 423 -6.25 -11.38 5.08
CA VAL A 423 -6.91 -10.69 6.21
C VAL A 423 -6.88 -9.17 6.02
N GLU A 424 -5.73 -8.60 5.65
CA GLU A 424 -5.58 -7.16 5.36
C GLU A 424 -6.54 -6.72 4.24
N ALA A 425 -6.57 -7.46 3.12
CA ALA A 425 -7.42 -7.13 2.00
C ALA A 425 -8.90 -7.10 2.37
N TYR A 426 -9.39 -8.13 3.05
CA TYR A 426 -10.80 -8.20 3.44
C TYR A 426 -11.16 -7.28 4.60
N SER A 427 -10.20 -6.93 5.45
CA SER A 427 -10.40 -5.93 6.51
C SER A 427 -10.46 -4.51 5.96
N GLY A 428 -9.62 -4.17 4.99
CA GLY A 428 -9.58 -2.83 4.38
C GLY A 428 -10.62 -2.60 3.28
N MET A 429 -11.19 -3.68 2.71
CA MET A 429 -12.13 -3.58 1.59
C MET A 429 -13.38 -2.74 1.88
N PRO A 430 -14.08 -2.89 3.02
CA PRO A 430 -15.25 -2.06 3.32
C PRO A 430 -14.91 -0.57 3.45
N ASP A 431 -13.85 -0.23 4.16
CA ASP A 431 -13.47 1.16 4.39
C ASP A 431 -13.11 1.84 3.06
N LEU A 432 -12.32 1.15 2.23
CA LEU A 432 -11.99 1.63 0.90
C LEU A 432 -13.25 1.83 0.04
N PHE A 433 -14.13 0.84 0.01
CA PHE A 433 -15.34 0.89 -0.78
C PHE A 433 -16.21 2.09 -0.40
N PHE A 434 -16.48 2.26 0.89
CA PHE A 434 -17.33 3.36 1.36
C PHE A 434 -16.65 4.73 1.25
N THR A 435 -15.34 4.82 1.36
CA THR A 435 -14.59 6.07 1.12
C THR A 435 -14.88 6.63 -0.27
N TRP A 436 -14.96 5.77 -1.28
CA TRP A 436 -15.13 6.22 -2.66
C TRP A 436 -16.59 6.28 -3.10
N VAL A 437 -17.40 5.27 -2.77
CA VAL A 437 -18.78 5.21 -3.25
C VAL A 437 -19.66 6.32 -2.67
N GLN A 438 -19.29 6.86 -1.51
CA GLN A 438 -20.00 7.98 -0.88
C GLN A 438 -19.55 9.37 -1.38
N ARG A 439 -18.60 9.44 -2.31
CA ARG A 439 -18.15 10.71 -2.89
C ARG A 439 -19.23 11.29 -3.80
N THR A 440 -19.53 12.58 -3.60
CA THR A 440 -20.51 13.32 -4.42
C THR A 440 -19.87 14.12 -5.56
N ASP A 441 -18.54 14.29 -5.51
CA ASP A 441 -17.74 15.01 -6.50
C ASP A 441 -17.25 14.12 -7.66
N LYS A 442 -17.53 12.82 -7.61
CA LYS A 442 -17.06 11.83 -8.58
C LYS A 442 -18.16 10.85 -8.95
N ARG A 443 -18.14 10.42 -10.21
CA ARG A 443 -18.93 9.26 -10.63
C ARG A 443 -18.12 8.00 -10.34
N VAL A 444 -18.60 7.22 -9.37
CA VAL A 444 -18.01 5.93 -9.01
C VAL A 444 -18.88 4.80 -9.54
N GLN A 445 -18.28 3.87 -10.25
CA GLN A 445 -18.86 2.58 -10.60
C GLN A 445 -18.06 1.50 -9.89
N PHE A 446 -18.72 0.49 -9.38
CA PHE A 446 -18.03 -0.58 -8.66
C PHE A 446 -18.58 -1.96 -9.02
N GLU A 447 -17.72 -2.95 -8.86
CA GLU A 447 -18.07 -4.35 -9.04
C GLU A 447 -17.30 -5.23 -8.06
N PHE A 448 -18.01 -6.10 -7.37
CA PHE A 448 -17.45 -7.21 -6.58
C PHE A 448 -17.46 -8.46 -7.46
N LEU A 449 -16.33 -9.15 -7.52
CA LEU A 449 -16.05 -10.23 -8.43
C LEU A 449 -15.66 -11.49 -7.65
N ASP A 450 -16.43 -12.54 -7.75
CA ASP A 450 -16.02 -13.86 -7.27
C ASP A 450 -15.04 -14.48 -8.26
N ASN A 451 -13.83 -14.70 -7.81
CA ASN A 451 -12.79 -15.37 -8.57
C ASN A 451 -12.47 -16.78 -8.01
N SER A 452 -13.46 -17.47 -7.50
CA SER A 452 -13.36 -18.92 -7.17
C SER A 452 -13.40 -19.83 -8.41
N VAL A 453 -13.51 -19.23 -9.59
CA VAL A 453 -13.57 -19.92 -10.89
C VAL A 453 -12.23 -20.55 -11.27
N ALA A 454 -12.24 -21.47 -12.23
CA ALA A 454 -11.04 -22.10 -12.75
C ALA A 454 -10.08 -21.06 -13.40
N LEU A 455 -8.80 -21.41 -13.45
CA LEU A 455 -7.79 -20.53 -14.04
C LEU A 455 -8.09 -20.26 -15.53
N GLY A 456 -8.17 -18.98 -15.88
CA GLY A 456 -8.50 -18.53 -17.24
C GLY A 456 -9.99 -18.30 -17.49
N GLU A 457 -10.85 -18.69 -16.58
CA GLU A 457 -12.26 -18.33 -16.65
C GLU A 457 -12.52 -16.90 -16.21
N ARG A 458 -13.56 -16.29 -16.79
CA ARG A 458 -14.03 -14.97 -16.40
C ARG A 458 -14.66 -15.02 -15.01
N PRO A 459 -14.30 -14.13 -14.07
CA PRO A 459 -14.91 -14.13 -12.74
C PRO A 459 -16.41 -13.84 -12.81
N ARG A 460 -17.13 -14.21 -11.76
CA ARG A 460 -18.58 -13.95 -11.65
C ARG A 460 -18.82 -12.61 -10.97
N THR A 461 -19.80 -11.84 -11.47
CA THR A 461 -20.26 -10.63 -10.79
C THR A 461 -21.06 -11.01 -9.54
N VAL A 462 -20.64 -10.54 -8.38
CA VAL A 462 -21.30 -10.74 -7.08
C VAL A 462 -22.25 -9.60 -6.75
N ALA A 463 -21.76 -8.40 -6.90
CA ALA A 463 -22.53 -7.17 -6.74
C ALA A 463 -21.91 -6.06 -7.60
N PHE A 464 -22.73 -5.11 -8.01
CA PHE A 464 -22.28 -3.99 -8.82
C PHE A 464 -23.21 -2.78 -8.65
N GLY A 465 -22.73 -1.61 -9.01
CA GLY A 465 -23.55 -0.42 -8.94
C GLY A 465 -22.80 0.88 -9.14
N THR A 466 -23.41 1.95 -8.67
CA THR A 466 -22.90 3.32 -8.72
C THR A 466 -22.94 3.95 -7.33
N ASN A 467 -22.69 5.26 -7.22
CA ASN A 467 -22.79 5.99 -5.94
C ASN A 467 -24.15 5.78 -5.22
N ASP A 468 -25.23 5.66 -5.96
CA ASP A 468 -26.59 5.63 -5.41
C ASP A 468 -27.23 4.22 -5.42
N THR A 469 -26.77 3.34 -6.29
CA THR A 469 -27.42 2.06 -6.58
C THR A 469 -26.50 0.89 -6.26
N LEU A 470 -27.01 -0.12 -5.56
CA LEU A 470 -26.35 -1.40 -5.32
C LEU A 470 -27.24 -2.54 -5.83
N ASN A 471 -26.67 -3.38 -6.69
CA ASN A 471 -27.28 -4.62 -7.16
C ASN A 471 -26.51 -5.81 -6.60
N VAL A 472 -27.14 -6.66 -5.80
CA VAL A 472 -26.55 -7.85 -5.16
C VAL A 472 -27.07 -9.08 -5.90
N LEU A 473 -26.15 -9.84 -6.48
CA LEU A 473 -26.42 -11.09 -7.20
C LEU A 473 -26.10 -12.34 -6.39
N ASP A 474 -25.12 -12.22 -5.48
CA ASP A 474 -24.67 -13.33 -4.63
C ASP A 474 -24.47 -12.84 -3.20
N VAL A 475 -25.45 -13.13 -2.34
CA VAL A 475 -25.41 -12.73 -0.92
C VAL A 475 -24.31 -13.49 -0.18
N GLN A 476 -24.08 -14.78 -0.49
CA GLN A 476 -23.05 -15.60 0.15
C GLN A 476 -21.67 -14.95 -0.01
N CYS A 477 -21.30 -14.59 -1.24
CA CYS A 477 -20.03 -13.93 -1.49
C CYS A 477 -19.90 -12.55 -0.80
N MET A 478 -21.01 -11.84 -0.61
CA MET A 478 -21.00 -10.59 0.18
C MET A 478 -20.71 -10.86 1.67
N LEU A 479 -21.17 -11.98 2.22
CA LEU A 479 -20.84 -12.42 3.58
C LEU A 479 -19.39 -12.91 3.68
N ASP A 480 -18.83 -13.48 2.61
CA ASP A 480 -17.44 -13.98 2.58
C ASP A 480 -16.41 -12.87 2.76
N VAL A 481 -16.74 -11.61 2.45
CA VAL A 481 -15.88 -10.45 2.76
C VAL A 481 -15.57 -10.39 4.27
N GLU A 482 -16.54 -10.72 5.13
CA GLU A 482 -16.31 -10.75 6.58
C GLU A 482 -15.74 -12.09 7.07
N ARG A 483 -16.15 -13.22 6.48
CA ARG A 483 -15.60 -14.53 6.81
C ARG A 483 -14.09 -14.56 6.61
N TYR A 484 -13.61 -14.03 5.47
CA TYR A 484 -12.21 -14.08 5.10
C TYR A 484 -11.32 -13.13 5.91
N ARG A 485 -11.88 -12.17 6.65
CA ARG A 485 -11.16 -11.37 7.66
C ARG A 485 -10.72 -12.18 8.88
N ARG A 486 -11.36 -13.34 9.13
CA ARG A 486 -11.19 -14.16 10.33
C ARG A 486 -10.28 -15.36 10.10
N VAL A 487 -9.56 -15.36 9.01
CA VAL A 487 -8.63 -16.43 8.66
C VAL A 487 -7.47 -16.48 9.66
N ASN A 488 -7.16 -17.71 10.08
CA ASN A 488 -5.96 -17.98 10.86
C ASN A 488 -4.71 -17.83 9.98
N VAL A 489 -3.91 -16.81 10.24
CA VAL A 489 -2.68 -16.52 9.49
C VAL A 489 -1.61 -17.59 9.69
N ASP A 490 -1.66 -18.31 10.81
CA ASP A 490 -0.71 -19.39 11.14
C ASP A 490 -1.13 -20.76 10.60
N ALA A 491 -2.21 -20.83 9.81
CA ALA A 491 -2.65 -22.08 9.21
C ALA A 491 -1.56 -22.71 8.35
N ARG A 492 -1.42 -24.03 8.47
CA ARG A 492 -0.47 -24.85 7.70
C ARG A 492 -1.17 -25.92 6.85
N ALA A 493 -2.51 -25.91 6.85
CA ALA A 493 -3.35 -26.81 6.07
C ALA A 493 -4.73 -26.16 5.85
N PRO A 494 -5.50 -26.56 4.82
CA PRO A 494 -6.84 -26.00 4.55
C PRO A 494 -7.78 -26.07 5.75
N GLU A 495 -7.72 -27.16 6.51
CA GLU A 495 -8.60 -27.45 7.65
C GLU A 495 -8.32 -26.53 8.84
N SER A 496 -7.14 -25.93 8.91
CA SER A 496 -6.72 -25.02 9.98
C SER A 496 -6.96 -23.53 9.65
N LEU A 497 -7.55 -23.23 8.50
CA LEU A 497 -7.83 -21.85 8.08
C LEU A 497 -8.79 -21.11 9.01
N PHE A 498 -9.69 -21.81 9.65
CA PHE A 498 -10.63 -21.25 10.61
C PHE A 498 -10.55 -22.03 11.91
N THR A 499 -10.24 -21.36 13.00
CA THR A 499 -10.07 -21.98 14.32
C THR A 499 -11.37 -22.44 14.95
N ASP A 500 -12.50 -21.87 14.54
CA ASP A 500 -13.85 -22.23 14.99
C ASP A 500 -14.82 -22.16 13.80
N ALA A 501 -15.49 -23.28 13.52
CA ALA A 501 -16.50 -23.36 12.46
C ALA A 501 -17.68 -22.38 12.68
N LYS A 502 -17.95 -21.98 13.92
CA LYS A 502 -18.98 -20.95 14.24
C LYS A 502 -18.65 -19.60 13.62
N LEU A 503 -17.36 -19.29 13.39
CA LEU A 503 -16.95 -18.06 12.72
C LEU A 503 -17.45 -17.96 11.29
N LEU A 504 -17.76 -19.09 10.66
CA LEU A 504 -18.30 -19.17 9.30
C LEU A 504 -19.82 -19.04 9.23
N ALA A 505 -20.51 -19.13 10.38
CA ALA A 505 -21.96 -19.04 10.41
C ALA A 505 -22.44 -17.71 9.80
N PRO A 506 -23.46 -17.75 8.92
CA PRO A 506 -23.90 -16.57 8.18
C PRO A 506 -24.28 -15.39 9.08
N GLU A 507 -24.91 -15.69 10.23
CA GLU A 507 -25.42 -14.69 11.17
C GLU A 507 -24.31 -13.79 11.75
N HIS A 508 -23.09 -14.31 11.84
CA HIS A 508 -21.93 -13.60 12.37
C HIS A 508 -21.18 -12.78 11.29
N ASN A 509 -21.58 -12.85 10.04
CA ASN A 509 -20.86 -12.27 8.89
C ASN A 509 -21.70 -11.31 8.05
N THR A 510 -22.75 -10.72 8.62
CA THR A 510 -23.68 -9.82 7.92
C THR A 510 -23.31 -8.35 8.00
N GLY A 511 -22.27 -7.96 8.71
CA GLY A 511 -21.96 -6.54 9.03
C GLY A 511 -21.66 -5.71 7.80
N PHE A 512 -20.87 -6.22 6.84
CA PHE A 512 -20.59 -5.51 5.60
C PHE A 512 -21.86 -5.30 4.77
N LEU A 513 -22.68 -6.34 4.61
CA LEU A 513 -23.95 -6.24 3.89
C LEU A 513 -24.92 -5.25 4.56
N ARG A 514 -25.01 -5.24 5.91
CA ARG A 514 -25.81 -4.24 6.65
C ARG A 514 -25.31 -2.82 6.42
N GLN A 515 -23.99 -2.61 6.41
CA GLN A 515 -23.43 -1.30 6.09
C GLN A 515 -23.80 -0.86 4.67
N CYS A 516 -23.76 -1.77 3.69
CA CYS A 516 -24.21 -1.49 2.34
C CYS A 516 -25.68 -1.03 2.34
N VAL A 517 -26.58 -1.78 2.98
CA VAL A 517 -28.01 -1.43 3.02
C VAL A 517 -28.24 -0.07 3.67
N GLY A 518 -27.47 0.30 4.68
CA GLY A 518 -27.58 1.61 5.34
C GLY A 518 -27.02 2.79 4.54
N LYS A 519 -26.31 2.57 3.43
CA LYS A 519 -25.57 3.62 2.71
C LYS A 519 -26.04 3.86 1.27
N PHE A 520 -26.77 2.92 0.68
CA PHE A 520 -27.28 3.06 -0.67
C PHE A 520 -28.77 3.45 -0.68
N ARG A 521 -29.12 4.29 -1.65
CA ARG A 521 -30.50 4.74 -1.84
C ARG A 521 -31.37 3.64 -2.45
N GLU A 522 -30.87 2.98 -3.49
CA GLU A 522 -31.58 1.95 -4.24
C GLU A 522 -30.79 0.63 -4.16
N ILE A 523 -31.42 -0.44 -3.66
CA ILE A 523 -30.77 -1.74 -3.54
C ILE A 523 -31.67 -2.79 -4.15
N ASN A 524 -31.11 -3.54 -5.07
CA ASN A 524 -31.77 -4.68 -5.72
C ASN A 524 -31.06 -5.97 -5.32
N PHE A 525 -31.80 -6.94 -4.84
CA PHE A 525 -31.35 -8.31 -4.74
C PHE A 525 -31.94 -9.09 -5.90
N ALA A 526 -31.09 -9.69 -6.72
CA ALA A 526 -31.50 -10.33 -7.95
C ALA A 526 -30.89 -11.72 -8.11
N ASP A 527 -31.58 -12.57 -8.84
CA ASP A 527 -31.08 -13.88 -9.23
C ASP A 527 -29.92 -13.72 -10.22
N GLN A 528 -28.81 -14.37 -9.93
CA GLN A 528 -27.57 -14.22 -10.70
C GLN A 528 -27.69 -14.72 -12.15
N ALA A 529 -28.47 -15.77 -12.37
CA ALA A 529 -28.58 -16.38 -13.70
C ALA A 529 -29.48 -15.58 -14.64
N THR A 530 -30.57 -14.99 -14.11
CA THR A 530 -31.59 -14.32 -14.91
C THR A 530 -31.59 -12.81 -14.81
N GLY A 531 -30.97 -12.27 -13.74
CA GLY A 531 -31.06 -10.85 -13.38
C GLY A 531 -32.46 -10.43 -12.89
N ARG A 532 -33.38 -11.39 -12.60
CA ARG A 532 -34.70 -11.09 -12.06
C ARG A 532 -34.57 -10.63 -10.61
N ILE A 533 -35.11 -9.44 -10.33
CA ILE A 533 -35.05 -8.85 -8.99
C ILE A 533 -36.10 -9.51 -8.12
N TYR A 534 -35.68 -10.09 -6.99
CA TYR A 534 -36.59 -10.72 -6.04
C TYR A 534 -36.90 -9.86 -4.82
N LEU A 535 -36.06 -8.84 -4.53
CA LEU A 535 -36.29 -7.90 -3.45
C LEU A 535 -35.69 -6.54 -3.82
N HIS A 536 -36.46 -5.49 -3.62
CA HIS A 536 -36.03 -4.11 -3.81
C HIS A 536 -36.17 -3.33 -2.52
N LEU A 537 -35.11 -2.62 -2.14
CA LEU A 537 -35.08 -1.71 -0.99
C LEU A 537 -34.89 -0.26 -1.49
N ALA A 538 -35.69 0.64 -0.96
CA ALA A 538 -35.54 2.08 -1.13
C ALA A 538 -35.09 2.69 0.21
N SER A 539 -33.92 3.31 0.25
CA SER A 539 -33.33 3.90 1.46
C SER A 539 -33.32 2.92 2.65
N GLY A 540 -32.93 1.67 2.38
CA GLY A 540 -32.83 0.61 3.38
C GLY A 540 -34.13 -0.03 3.82
N VAL A 541 -35.29 0.41 3.27
CA VAL A 541 -36.61 -0.13 3.58
C VAL A 541 -37.11 -1.02 2.45
N PRO A 542 -37.59 -2.26 2.70
CA PRO A 542 -38.22 -3.08 1.67
C PRO A 542 -39.42 -2.37 1.03
N ALA A 543 -39.33 -2.14 -0.27
CA ALA A 543 -40.40 -1.49 -1.04
C ALA A 543 -41.32 -2.50 -1.70
N TRP A 544 -40.78 -3.58 -2.26
CA TRP A 544 -41.53 -4.67 -2.87
C TRP A 544 -40.69 -5.96 -2.95
N ALA A 545 -41.35 -7.11 -3.06
CA ALA A 545 -40.72 -8.40 -3.23
C ALA A 545 -41.50 -9.28 -4.23
N ASP A 546 -40.75 -10.03 -5.05
CA ASP A 546 -41.28 -11.14 -5.85
C ASP A 546 -41.28 -12.37 -4.97
N ALA A 547 -42.46 -12.75 -4.47
CA ALA A 547 -42.61 -13.81 -3.45
C ALA A 547 -42.05 -15.16 -3.89
N GLU A 548 -42.27 -15.56 -5.15
CA GLU A 548 -41.81 -16.85 -5.70
C GLU A 548 -40.27 -16.90 -5.76
N MET A 549 -39.65 -15.83 -6.28
CA MET A 549 -38.21 -15.77 -6.40
C MET A 549 -37.52 -15.57 -5.04
N LEU A 550 -38.15 -14.82 -4.14
CA LEU A 550 -37.66 -14.64 -2.78
C LEU A 550 -37.65 -15.95 -2.02
N GLU A 551 -38.71 -16.75 -2.09
CA GLU A 551 -38.77 -18.08 -1.45
C GLU A 551 -37.64 -18.99 -1.94
N ARG A 552 -37.37 -18.99 -3.23
CA ARG A 552 -36.21 -19.72 -3.81
C ARG A 552 -34.86 -19.18 -3.29
N ALA A 553 -34.70 -17.87 -3.20
CA ALA A 553 -33.47 -17.25 -2.76
C ALA A 553 -33.17 -17.56 -1.28
N ILE A 554 -34.18 -17.49 -0.40
CA ILE A 554 -34.02 -17.74 1.05
C ILE A 554 -33.88 -19.24 1.40
N ALA A 555 -34.00 -20.15 0.43
CA ALA A 555 -33.61 -21.54 0.60
C ALA A 555 -32.10 -21.68 0.92
N SER A 556 -31.27 -20.71 0.45
CA SER A 556 -29.88 -20.61 0.86
C SER A 556 -29.79 -20.03 2.29
N PRO A 557 -29.09 -20.72 3.23
CA PRO A 557 -28.88 -20.22 4.60
C PRO A 557 -28.20 -18.84 4.63
N ASP A 558 -27.22 -18.62 3.77
CA ASP A 558 -26.49 -17.35 3.66
C ASP A 558 -27.42 -16.21 3.22
N THR A 559 -28.20 -16.43 2.16
CA THR A 559 -29.15 -15.44 1.67
C THR A 559 -30.21 -15.14 2.73
N ARG A 560 -30.74 -16.18 3.39
CA ARG A 560 -31.72 -16.03 4.47
C ARG A 560 -31.16 -15.18 5.62
N ALA A 561 -29.97 -15.51 6.12
CA ALA A 561 -29.34 -14.79 7.22
C ALA A 561 -29.01 -13.34 6.81
N GLY A 562 -28.48 -13.12 5.60
CA GLY A 562 -28.21 -11.80 5.07
C GLY A 562 -29.45 -10.92 5.00
N LEU A 563 -30.55 -11.44 4.44
CA LEU A 563 -31.81 -10.72 4.35
C LEU A 563 -32.47 -10.51 5.71
N LEU A 564 -32.40 -11.48 6.61
CA LEU A 564 -32.91 -11.33 7.98
C LEU A 564 -32.19 -10.20 8.72
N ALA A 565 -30.89 -10.08 8.51
CA ALA A 565 -30.08 -9.04 9.16
C ALA A 565 -30.25 -7.64 8.56
N THR A 566 -30.64 -7.54 7.30
CA THR A 566 -30.69 -6.27 6.53
C THR A 566 -32.11 -5.78 6.24
N ALA A 567 -33.05 -6.69 6.08
CA ALA A 567 -34.43 -6.42 5.69
C ALA A 567 -35.43 -7.34 6.42
N PRO A 568 -35.46 -7.38 7.78
CA PRO A 568 -36.27 -8.34 8.54
C PRO A 568 -37.77 -8.25 8.24
N ALA A 569 -38.27 -7.10 7.82
CA ALA A 569 -39.67 -6.93 7.42
C ALA A 569 -40.10 -7.84 6.25
N VAL A 570 -39.16 -8.33 5.46
CA VAL A 570 -39.39 -9.30 4.38
C VAL A 570 -40.01 -10.59 4.91
N PHE A 571 -39.66 -11.00 6.12
CA PHE A 571 -40.12 -12.22 6.77
C PHE A 571 -41.42 -12.04 7.55
N ALA A 572 -41.87 -10.80 7.75
CA ALA A 572 -43.18 -10.52 8.39
C ALA A 572 -44.36 -10.66 7.40
N GLY A 573 -44.09 -10.77 6.12
CA GLY A 573 -45.08 -10.81 5.06
C GLY A 573 -45.74 -9.46 4.75
N GLY A 574 -46.55 -9.43 3.72
CA GLY A 574 -47.36 -8.25 3.36
C GLY A 574 -46.65 -7.21 2.48
N LEU A 575 -45.44 -7.51 1.98
CA LEU A 575 -44.81 -6.63 0.98
C LEU A 575 -45.59 -6.68 -0.34
N PRO A 576 -45.75 -5.52 -1.02
CA PRO A 576 -46.39 -5.50 -2.33
C PRO A 576 -45.58 -6.32 -3.34
N ALA A 577 -46.27 -7.01 -4.22
CA ALA A 577 -45.64 -7.63 -5.38
C ALA A 577 -45.42 -6.57 -6.48
N PRO A 578 -44.39 -6.73 -7.31
CA PRO A 578 -44.26 -5.85 -8.48
C PRO A 578 -45.36 -6.16 -9.50
N ASP A 579 -45.87 -5.14 -10.19
CA ASP A 579 -46.93 -5.30 -11.22
C ASP A 579 -46.56 -6.29 -12.33
N ARG A 580 -45.29 -6.44 -12.59
CA ARG A 580 -44.69 -7.40 -13.54
C ARG A 580 -43.32 -7.81 -13.06
N PRO A 581 -42.76 -8.95 -13.50
CA PRO A 581 -41.38 -9.30 -13.22
C PRO A 581 -40.43 -8.18 -13.60
N ARG A 582 -39.54 -7.78 -12.67
CA ARG A 582 -38.53 -6.73 -12.86
C ARG A 582 -37.18 -7.37 -13.05
N TYR A 583 -36.39 -6.84 -13.95
CA TYR A 583 -35.05 -7.30 -14.25
C TYR A 583 -34.05 -6.15 -14.13
N LEU A 584 -32.83 -6.45 -13.76
CA LEU A 584 -31.75 -5.46 -13.68
C LEU A 584 -31.54 -4.73 -15.01
N ARG A 585 -31.66 -5.43 -16.12
CA ARG A 585 -31.53 -4.85 -17.48
C ARG A 585 -32.61 -3.81 -17.83
N ASP A 586 -33.69 -3.76 -17.08
CA ASP A 586 -34.76 -2.79 -17.28
C ASP A 586 -34.45 -1.44 -16.62
N ALA A 587 -33.38 -1.35 -15.81
CA ALA A 587 -32.94 -0.10 -15.19
C ALA A 587 -32.31 0.82 -16.25
N ALA A 588 -32.62 2.11 -16.17
CA ALA A 588 -32.21 3.12 -17.17
C ALA A 588 -30.67 3.26 -17.26
N ASP A 589 -29.95 2.95 -16.18
CA ASP A 589 -28.50 3.04 -16.07
C ASP A 589 -27.77 1.71 -16.31
N TYR A 590 -28.51 0.60 -16.54
CA TYR A 590 -27.92 -0.73 -16.66
C TYR A 590 -26.88 -0.85 -17.78
N GLU A 591 -27.17 -0.31 -18.97
CA GLU A 591 -26.24 -0.33 -20.10
C GLU A 591 -24.98 0.52 -19.86
N SER A 592 -25.12 1.59 -19.05
CA SER A 592 -24.00 2.47 -18.68
C SER A 592 -23.18 1.94 -17.50
N THR A 593 -23.66 0.87 -16.85
CA THR A 593 -22.93 0.19 -15.76
C THR A 593 -22.11 -0.95 -16.34
N HIS A 594 -20.89 -0.64 -16.71
CA HIS A 594 -19.98 -1.62 -17.33
C HIS A 594 -19.48 -2.62 -16.29
N ARG A 595 -19.58 -3.92 -16.62
CA ARG A 595 -19.16 -5.03 -15.75
C ARG A 595 -18.06 -5.85 -16.40
N LEU A 596 -17.10 -6.26 -15.58
CA LEU A 596 -16.02 -7.16 -16.00
C LEU A 596 -16.43 -8.63 -15.82
N GLY A 597 -17.22 -8.94 -14.79
CA GLY A 597 -17.70 -10.28 -14.49
C GLY A 597 -18.80 -10.78 -15.45
N ARG A 598 -19.03 -12.11 -15.42
CA ARG A 598 -20.15 -12.80 -16.11
C ARG A 598 -21.38 -12.84 -15.22
#